data_d33d156deb7a31ad4433920009c5e10c
#
_entry.id   d33d156deb7a31ad4433920009c5e10c
#
_cell.length_a   1.000
_cell.length_b   1.000
_cell.length_c   1.000
_cell.angle_alpha   90.00
_cell.angle_beta   90.00
_cell.angle_gamma   90.00
#
_symmetry.space_group_name_H-M   'P 1'
#
loop_
_entity.id
_entity.type
_entity.pdbx_description
1 polymer ?
#
loop_
_entity_poly.entity_id
_entity_poly.type
_entity_poly.pdbx_seq_one_letter_code
_entity_poly.pdbx_strand_id
1 'polypeptide(L)'
;ALAELGPAIAVFGSARTPVDHPYYALAEQVARMLSDAGFSVVSGGGPGIMEAVNKGAHAGKSPSIGLNINLPQEQSGNAYQNIGLNFRHFFARKVMFVKFASAYVVLPGGFGTLDELAEILTLVQTGKSRRIPIILMHAPFWEKLIDWMKTTLVTEGVISKSDLDLFIVLDKPQDVLDAIFRYYEGRGFGPSAEEEEKQLNL
;
A
#
# COMPACT_ATOMS: atom_id res chain seq x y z
N ALA A 1 -18.33 -5.15 6.31
CA ALA A 1 -17.91 -3.74 6.22
C ALA A 1 -16.94 -3.52 5.05
N LEU A 2 -15.75 -4.20 5.00
CA LEU A 2 -14.78 -3.95 3.89
C LEU A 2 -15.27 -4.47 2.52
N ALA A 3 -16.07 -5.51 2.48
CA ALA A 3 -16.59 -6.09 1.23
C ALA A 3 -17.61 -5.19 0.51
N GLU A 4 -18.15 -4.19 1.17
CA GLU A 4 -19.13 -3.24 0.62
C GLU A 4 -18.48 -1.92 0.18
N LEU A 5 -17.16 -1.80 0.40
CA LEU A 5 -16.40 -0.63 -0.01
C LEU A 5 -16.06 -0.73 -1.50
N GLY A 6 -16.03 0.41 -2.16
CA GLY A 6 -15.48 0.54 -3.51
C GLY A 6 -13.98 0.19 -3.54
N PRO A 7 -13.32 0.37 -4.69
CA PRO A 7 -11.91 0.04 -4.83
C PRO A 7 -11.07 0.75 -3.76
N ALA A 8 -10.15 0.01 -3.14
CA ALA A 8 -9.35 0.50 -2.02
C ALA A 8 -7.86 0.51 -2.36
N ILE A 9 -7.16 1.55 -1.96
CA ILE A 9 -5.71 1.68 -2.13
C ILE A 9 -5.04 1.52 -0.77
N ALA A 10 -4.15 0.53 -0.66
CA ALA A 10 -3.34 0.33 0.53
C ALA A 10 -2.08 1.20 0.48
N VAL A 11 -1.85 1.97 1.54
CA VAL A 11 -0.70 2.88 1.63
C VAL A 11 0.14 2.53 2.85
N PHE A 12 1.42 2.23 2.61
CA PHE A 12 2.40 1.85 3.62
C PHE A 12 3.48 2.92 3.80
N GLY A 13 4.05 2.99 4.98
CA GLY A 13 5.16 3.89 5.28
C GLY A 13 5.56 3.85 6.76
N SER A 14 6.55 4.66 7.12
CA SER A 14 7.14 4.67 8.45
C SER A 14 6.19 5.16 9.54
N ALA A 15 6.11 4.43 10.65
CA ALA A 15 5.45 4.87 11.88
C ALA A 15 6.21 5.99 12.63
N ARG A 16 7.47 6.26 12.24
CA ARG A 16 8.38 7.18 12.95
C ARG A 16 8.57 8.52 12.27
N THR A 17 7.93 8.74 11.13
CA THR A 17 8.03 10.02 10.39
C THR A 17 7.31 11.12 11.17
N PRO A 18 8.00 12.18 11.59
CA PRO A 18 7.38 13.28 12.31
C PRO A 18 6.46 14.12 11.39
N VAL A 19 5.52 14.84 12.00
CA VAL A 19 4.47 15.60 11.30
C VAL A 19 5.04 16.71 10.40
N ASP A 20 6.17 17.29 10.78
CA ASP A 20 6.88 18.34 10.02
C ASP A 20 7.80 17.82 8.92
N HIS A 21 7.93 16.49 8.77
CA HIS A 21 8.77 15.89 7.74
C HIS A 21 8.10 15.96 6.35
N PRO A 22 8.86 16.24 5.26
CA PRO A 22 8.31 16.29 3.90
C PRO A 22 7.54 15.02 3.47
N TYR A 23 7.93 13.84 3.97
CA TYR A 23 7.23 12.59 3.67
C TYR A 23 5.84 12.53 4.29
N TYR A 24 5.63 13.17 5.45
CA TYR A 24 4.31 13.26 6.05
C TYR A 24 3.36 14.07 5.15
N ALA A 25 3.79 15.25 4.70
CA ALA A 25 3.01 16.08 3.78
C ALA A 25 2.74 15.39 2.44
N LEU A 26 3.73 14.67 1.90
CA LEU A 26 3.58 13.88 0.68
C LEU A 26 2.53 12.79 0.85
N ALA A 27 2.56 12.04 1.95
CA ALA A 27 1.60 10.99 2.26
C ALA A 27 0.17 11.53 2.41
N GLU A 28 0.01 12.65 3.13
CA GLU A 28 -1.26 13.32 3.31
C GLU A 28 -1.84 13.76 1.95
N GLN A 29 -1.02 14.35 1.09
CA GLN A 29 -1.42 14.79 -0.24
C GLN A 29 -1.86 13.64 -1.15
N VAL A 30 -1.05 12.57 -1.23
CA VAL A 30 -1.39 11.37 -2.02
C VAL A 30 -2.71 10.78 -1.57
N ALA A 31 -2.87 10.58 -0.26
CA ALA A 31 -4.08 9.98 0.31
C ALA A 31 -5.32 10.87 0.08
N ARG A 32 -5.17 12.19 0.17
CA ARG A 32 -6.25 13.12 -0.14
C ARG A 32 -6.69 13.01 -1.60
N MET A 33 -5.74 12.99 -2.53
CA MET A 33 -6.04 12.86 -3.97
C MET A 33 -6.72 11.54 -4.30
N LEU A 34 -6.25 10.42 -3.73
CA LEU A 34 -6.87 9.11 -3.89
C LEU A 34 -8.31 9.11 -3.36
N SER A 35 -8.54 9.67 -2.18
CA SER A 35 -9.87 9.77 -1.58
C SER A 35 -10.81 10.65 -2.41
N ASP A 36 -10.34 11.79 -2.91
CA ASP A 36 -11.12 12.70 -3.76
C ASP A 36 -11.46 12.06 -5.13
N ALA A 37 -10.63 11.13 -5.60
CA ALA A 37 -10.85 10.35 -6.83
C ALA A 37 -11.81 9.16 -6.64
N GLY A 38 -12.31 8.92 -5.43
CA GLY A 38 -13.30 7.87 -5.15
C GLY A 38 -12.74 6.57 -4.58
N PHE A 39 -11.42 6.50 -4.32
CA PHE A 39 -10.81 5.33 -3.69
C PHE A 39 -10.91 5.38 -2.17
N SER A 40 -11.37 4.29 -1.55
CA SER A 40 -11.11 4.08 -0.13
C SER A 40 -9.61 3.98 0.12
N VAL A 41 -9.10 4.60 1.18
CA VAL A 41 -7.66 4.58 1.47
C VAL A 41 -7.42 3.81 2.76
N VAL A 42 -6.55 2.81 2.68
CA VAL A 42 -6.26 1.88 3.77
C VAL A 42 -4.83 2.05 4.24
N SER A 43 -4.64 2.24 5.53
CA SER A 43 -3.32 2.26 6.16
C SER A 43 -3.23 1.27 7.33
N GLY A 44 -2.05 1.12 7.92
CA GLY A 44 -1.87 0.36 9.15
C GLY A 44 -2.44 1.02 10.41
N GLY A 45 -3.02 2.22 10.29
CA GLY A 45 -3.75 2.90 11.36
C GLY A 45 -2.92 3.51 12.48
N GLY A 46 -1.60 3.34 12.48
CA GLY A 46 -0.68 3.87 13.49
C GLY A 46 -0.25 5.32 13.25
N PRO A 47 0.83 5.78 13.92
CA PRO A 47 1.37 7.13 13.75
C PRO A 47 2.19 7.31 12.47
N GLY A 48 2.79 8.48 12.30
CA GLY A 48 3.69 8.82 11.21
C GLY A 48 3.01 8.83 9.84
N ILE A 49 3.56 8.12 8.87
CA ILE A 49 2.99 8.06 7.52
C ILE A 49 1.56 7.50 7.53
N MET A 50 1.27 6.51 8.38
CA MET A 50 -0.08 5.93 8.48
C MET A 50 -1.10 6.97 8.94
N GLU A 51 -0.72 7.82 9.90
CA GLU A 51 -1.54 8.94 10.35
C GLU A 51 -1.73 9.98 9.24
N ALA A 52 -0.65 10.38 8.54
CA ALA A 52 -0.72 11.30 7.41
C ALA A 52 -1.67 10.81 6.33
N VAL A 53 -1.58 9.51 6.00
CA VAL A 53 -2.46 8.84 5.04
C VAL A 53 -3.92 8.90 5.48
N ASN A 54 -4.21 8.50 6.72
CA ASN A 54 -5.57 8.56 7.24
C ASN A 54 -6.09 10.00 7.32
N LYS A 55 -5.25 10.96 7.71
CA LYS A 55 -5.61 12.39 7.76
C LYS A 55 -5.98 12.93 6.37
N GLY A 56 -5.16 12.66 5.36
CA GLY A 56 -5.44 13.06 3.99
C GLY A 56 -6.72 12.44 3.45
N ALA A 57 -6.89 11.13 3.64
CA ALA A 57 -8.07 10.40 3.21
C ALA A 57 -9.35 10.88 3.91
N HIS A 58 -9.29 11.08 5.23
CA HIS A 58 -10.42 11.57 6.05
C HIS A 58 -10.90 12.95 5.62
N ALA A 59 -9.99 13.79 5.17
CA ALA A 59 -10.32 15.09 4.61
C ALA A 59 -10.89 15.02 3.18
N GLY A 60 -10.82 13.86 2.51
CA GLY A 60 -11.33 13.60 1.17
C GLY A 60 -12.80 13.19 1.14
N LYS A 61 -13.19 12.54 0.04
CA LYS A 61 -14.58 12.16 -0.24
C LYS A 61 -14.90 10.70 0.06
N SER A 62 -13.87 9.87 0.17
CA SER A 62 -13.99 8.42 0.35
C SER A 62 -13.48 7.97 1.72
N PRO A 63 -13.86 6.77 2.20
CA PRO A 63 -13.51 6.32 3.53
C PRO A 63 -12.01 6.21 3.79
N SER A 64 -11.59 6.69 4.96
CA SER A 64 -10.27 6.49 5.56
C SER A 64 -10.32 5.26 6.49
N ILE A 65 -9.47 4.27 6.23
CA ILE A 65 -9.51 2.96 6.89
C ILE A 65 -8.19 2.68 7.58
N GLY A 66 -8.26 2.28 8.84
CA GLY A 66 -7.12 1.79 9.61
C GLY A 66 -7.24 0.29 9.89
N LEU A 67 -6.24 -0.48 9.45
CA LEU A 67 -6.08 -1.88 9.87
C LEU A 67 -5.08 -1.91 11.03
N ASN A 68 -5.57 -1.68 12.23
CA ASN A 68 -4.75 -1.52 13.43
C ASN A 68 -4.22 -2.88 13.92
N ILE A 69 -3.02 -2.89 14.49
CA ILE A 69 -2.45 -4.06 15.17
C ILE A 69 -2.26 -3.76 16.64
N ASN A 70 -2.66 -4.68 17.50
CA ASN A 70 -2.44 -4.55 18.92
C ASN A 70 -0.95 -4.83 19.23
N LEU A 71 -0.20 -3.78 19.51
CA LEU A 71 1.20 -3.86 19.93
C LEU A 71 1.31 -3.57 21.45
N PRO A 72 2.31 -4.17 22.13
CA PRO A 72 2.48 -3.95 23.58
C PRO A 72 2.72 -2.50 23.98
N GLN A 73 3.24 -1.67 23.06
CA GLN A 73 3.60 -0.27 23.29
C GLN A 73 2.69 0.74 22.56
N GLU A 74 1.81 0.29 21.66
CA GLU A 74 0.88 1.15 20.93
C GLU A 74 -0.55 0.81 21.35
N GLN A 75 -1.28 1.78 21.91
CA GLN A 75 -2.57 1.53 22.56
C GLN A 75 -3.80 1.88 21.74
N SER A 76 -3.68 2.70 20.67
CA SER A 76 -4.83 3.12 19.85
C SER A 76 -4.42 3.49 18.44
N GLY A 77 -5.32 3.29 17.49
CA GLY A 77 -5.19 3.84 16.15
C GLY A 77 -5.22 5.37 16.14
N ASN A 78 -4.74 5.99 15.04
CA ASN A 78 -4.82 7.43 14.87
C ASN A 78 -6.27 7.92 14.76
N ALA A 79 -6.50 9.21 14.99
CA ALA A 79 -7.83 9.82 15.11
C ALA A 79 -8.56 10.01 13.75
N TYR A 80 -7.91 9.75 12.62
CA TYR A 80 -8.42 10.08 11.28
C TYR A 80 -9.05 8.88 10.54
N GLN A 81 -9.47 7.84 11.25
CA GLN A 81 -10.09 6.64 10.68
C GLN A 81 -11.61 6.77 10.69
N ASN A 82 -12.25 6.67 9.53
CA ASN A 82 -13.71 6.47 9.46
C ASN A 82 -14.08 5.04 9.85
N ILE A 83 -13.20 4.09 9.49
CA ILE A 83 -13.33 2.67 9.81
C ILE A 83 -12.01 2.20 10.41
N GLY A 84 -12.04 1.73 11.65
CA GLY A 84 -10.90 1.12 12.34
C GLY A 84 -11.17 -0.35 12.62
N LEU A 85 -10.29 -1.24 12.13
CA LEU A 85 -10.34 -2.67 12.43
C LEU A 85 -9.09 -3.04 13.25
N ASN A 86 -9.30 -3.74 14.36
CA ASN A 86 -8.23 -4.13 15.27
C ASN A 86 -7.88 -5.61 15.11
N PHE A 87 -6.61 -5.89 14.85
CA PHE A 87 -6.08 -7.23 14.69
C PHE A 87 -5.17 -7.59 15.86
N ARG A 88 -5.29 -8.81 16.33
CA ARG A 88 -4.39 -9.38 17.35
C ARG A 88 -3.12 -9.96 16.73
N HIS A 89 -3.21 -10.47 15.49
CA HIS A 89 -2.15 -11.17 14.80
C HIS A 89 -1.78 -10.51 13.48
N PHE A 90 -0.49 -10.38 13.20
CA PHE A 90 0.02 -9.77 11.97
C PHE A 90 -0.49 -10.46 10.71
N PHE A 91 -0.48 -11.81 10.67
CA PHE A 91 -0.90 -12.55 9.48
C PHE A 91 -2.34 -12.25 9.06
N ALA A 92 -3.27 -12.13 10.02
CA ALA A 92 -4.66 -11.82 9.72
C ALA A 92 -4.82 -10.41 9.11
N ARG A 93 -4.04 -9.43 9.61
CA ARG A 93 -4.00 -8.07 9.07
C ARG A 93 -3.44 -8.05 7.64
N LYS A 94 -2.34 -8.78 7.41
CA LYS A 94 -1.69 -8.87 6.09
C LYS A 94 -2.63 -9.43 5.03
N VAL A 95 -3.35 -10.50 5.33
CA VAL A 95 -4.37 -11.06 4.42
C VAL A 95 -5.41 -10.02 4.03
N MET A 96 -5.83 -9.16 4.96
CA MET A 96 -6.80 -8.10 4.66
C MET A 96 -6.26 -7.04 3.71
N PHE A 97 -4.98 -6.64 3.84
CA PHE A 97 -4.35 -5.76 2.86
C PHE A 97 -4.34 -6.39 1.46
N VAL A 98 -3.91 -7.64 1.36
CA VAL A 98 -3.82 -8.34 0.07
C VAL A 98 -5.20 -8.53 -0.57
N LYS A 99 -6.20 -8.91 0.22
CA LYS A 99 -7.54 -9.24 -0.26
C LYS A 99 -8.31 -8.03 -0.81
N PHE A 100 -8.17 -6.86 -0.18
CA PHE A 100 -9.00 -5.70 -0.50
C PHE A 100 -8.29 -4.61 -1.30
N ALA A 101 -6.97 -4.66 -1.45
CA ALA A 101 -6.26 -3.65 -2.21
C ALA A 101 -6.45 -3.79 -3.73
N SER A 102 -6.71 -2.65 -4.37
CA SER A 102 -6.66 -2.49 -5.82
C SER A 102 -5.33 -1.89 -6.30
N ALA A 103 -4.57 -1.29 -5.41
CA ALA A 103 -3.17 -0.89 -5.64
C ALA A 103 -2.46 -0.72 -4.30
N TYR A 104 -1.12 -0.74 -4.34
CA TYR A 104 -0.26 -0.44 -3.21
C TYR A 104 0.56 0.80 -3.50
N VAL A 105 0.60 1.71 -2.54
CA VAL A 105 1.49 2.88 -2.56
C VAL A 105 2.40 2.79 -1.35
N VAL A 106 3.70 2.73 -1.58
CA VAL A 106 4.70 2.49 -0.54
C VAL A 106 5.60 3.72 -0.42
N LEU A 107 5.43 4.47 0.67
CA LEU A 107 6.28 5.60 1.03
C LEU A 107 7.52 5.14 1.81
N PRO A 108 8.52 6.00 1.98
CA PRO A 108 9.70 5.69 2.78
C PRO A 108 9.36 5.12 4.14
N GLY A 109 10.00 4.00 4.52
CA GLY A 109 9.74 3.35 5.79
C GLY A 109 10.80 2.32 6.18
N GLY A 110 10.63 1.77 7.37
CA GLY A 110 11.54 0.79 7.95
C GLY A 110 11.13 -0.66 7.68
N PHE A 111 11.54 -1.55 8.60
CA PHE A 111 11.32 -2.99 8.45
C PHE A 111 9.85 -3.39 8.27
N GLY A 112 8.91 -2.76 8.98
CA GLY A 112 7.49 -3.06 8.81
C GLY A 112 6.98 -2.68 7.41
N THR A 113 7.50 -1.60 6.82
CA THR A 113 7.16 -1.20 5.45
C THR A 113 7.79 -2.15 4.42
N LEU A 114 9.03 -2.56 4.64
CA LEU A 114 9.73 -3.54 3.78
C LEU A 114 9.10 -4.93 3.88
N ASP A 115 8.60 -5.33 5.04
CA ASP A 115 7.89 -6.59 5.27
C ASP A 115 6.62 -6.67 4.42
N GLU A 116 5.80 -5.61 4.43
CA GLU A 116 4.60 -5.54 3.58
C GLU A 116 4.95 -5.49 2.08
N LEU A 117 6.00 -4.74 1.71
CA LEU A 117 6.46 -4.67 0.32
C LEU A 117 6.97 -6.04 -0.18
N ALA A 118 7.82 -6.70 0.61
CA ALA A 118 8.38 -8.00 0.24
C ALA A 118 7.28 -9.07 0.13
N GLU A 119 6.29 -9.05 1.03
CA GLU A 119 5.17 -9.97 0.98
C GLU A 119 4.36 -9.81 -0.30
N ILE A 120 3.94 -8.58 -0.63
CA ILE A 120 3.12 -8.39 -1.83
C ILE A 120 3.89 -8.70 -3.11
N LEU A 121 5.18 -8.36 -3.17
CA LEU A 121 6.04 -8.73 -4.30
C LEU A 121 6.12 -10.25 -4.44
N THR A 122 6.29 -11.00 -3.35
CA THR A 122 6.34 -12.45 -3.34
C THR A 122 5.01 -13.07 -3.77
N LEU A 123 3.89 -12.57 -3.26
CA LEU A 123 2.57 -13.10 -3.61
C LEU A 123 2.22 -12.88 -5.08
N VAL A 124 2.58 -11.73 -5.65
CA VAL A 124 2.37 -11.45 -7.07
C VAL A 124 3.34 -12.24 -7.94
N GLN A 125 4.62 -12.32 -7.57
CA GLN A 125 5.65 -13.10 -8.26
C GLN A 125 5.26 -14.58 -8.37
N THR A 126 4.78 -15.17 -7.29
CA THR A 126 4.40 -16.59 -7.23
C THR A 126 2.99 -16.87 -7.77
N GLY A 127 2.26 -15.86 -8.21
CA GLY A 127 0.88 -15.99 -8.71
C GLY A 127 -0.17 -16.28 -7.64
N LYS A 128 0.20 -16.16 -6.35
CA LYS A 128 -0.74 -16.32 -5.22
C LYS A 128 -1.70 -15.15 -5.10
N SER A 129 -1.29 -13.94 -5.49
CA SER A 129 -2.15 -12.77 -5.57
C SER A 129 -2.26 -12.27 -7.01
N ARG A 130 -3.36 -11.58 -7.30
CA ARG A 130 -3.53 -10.91 -8.60
C ARG A 130 -2.47 -9.82 -8.78
N ARG A 131 -2.11 -9.55 -10.03
CA ARG A 131 -1.24 -8.44 -10.38
C ARG A 131 -2.03 -7.13 -10.26
N ILE A 132 -1.55 -6.20 -9.45
CA ILE A 132 -2.10 -4.85 -9.27
C ILE A 132 -0.94 -3.86 -9.19
N PRO A 133 -1.18 -2.55 -9.40
CA PRO A 133 -0.12 -1.56 -9.29
C PRO A 133 0.55 -1.58 -7.92
N ILE A 134 1.87 -1.69 -7.90
CA ILE A 134 2.73 -1.51 -6.73
C ILE A 134 3.62 -0.30 -7.00
N ILE A 135 3.43 0.77 -6.27
CA ILE A 135 4.05 2.07 -6.54
C ILE A 135 4.93 2.46 -5.36
N LEU A 136 6.23 2.59 -5.61
CA LEU A 136 7.20 3.11 -4.64
C LEU A 136 7.29 4.62 -4.79
N MET A 137 6.97 5.37 -3.75
CA MET A 137 7.01 6.83 -3.75
C MET A 137 8.34 7.34 -3.23
N HIS A 138 8.88 8.37 -3.91
CA HIS A 138 10.13 9.05 -3.59
C HIS A 138 11.37 8.26 -3.99
N ALA A 139 11.72 8.33 -5.27
CA ALA A 139 12.83 7.61 -5.90
C ALA A 139 14.16 7.67 -5.11
N PRO A 140 14.61 8.84 -4.56
CA PRO A 140 15.87 8.91 -3.83
C PRO A 140 15.97 7.97 -2.61
N PHE A 141 14.84 7.62 -1.99
CA PHE A 141 14.83 6.67 -0.88
C PHE A 141 15.00 5.22 -1.36
N TRP A 142 14.36 4.87 -2.47
CA TRP A 142 14.29 3.49 -2.97
C TRP A 142 15.46 3.11 -3.86
N GLU A 143 16.15 4.08 -4.44
CA GLU A 143 17.20 3.89 -5.45
C GLU A 143 18.25 2.84 -5.05
N LYS A 144 18.79 2.92 -3.83
CA LYS A 144 19.81 1.98 -3.35
C LYS A 144 19.27 0.56 -3.16
N LEU A 145 18.02 0.41 -2.71
CA LEU A 145 17.40 -0.91 -2.58
C LEU A 145 17.16 -1.53 -3.95
N ILE A 146 16.66 -0.74 -4.89
CA ILE A 146 16.41 -1.20 -6.27
C ILE A 146 17.71 -1.54 -6.97
N ASP A 147 18.76 -0.74 -6.77
CA ASP A 147 20.09 -1.04 -7.31
C ASP A 147 20.65 -2.34 -6.74
N TRP A 148 20.52 -2.56 -5.44
CA TRP A 148 20.89 -3.84 -4.83
C TRP A 148 20.06 -5.02 -5.39
N MET A 149 18.77 -4.87 -5.60
CA MET A 149 17.96 -5.90 -6.26
C MET A 149 18.48 -6.21 -7.66
N LYS A 150 18.84 -5.19 -8.46
CA LYS A 150 19.37 -5.34 -9.81
C LYS A 150 20.76 -5.99 -9.83
N THR A 151 21.66 -5.48 -9.01
CA THR A 151 23.09 -5.84 -9.05
C THR A 151 23.42 -7.09 -8.24
N THR A 152 22.56 -7.46 -7.28
CA THR A 152 22.78 -8.62 -6.41
C THR A 152 21.73 -9.69 -6.66
N LEU A 153 20.44 -9.44 -6.38
CA LEU A 153 19.44 -10.49 -6.43
C LEU A 153 19.26 -11.09 -7.83
N VAL A 154 19.27 -10.24 -8.86
CA VAL A 154 19.18 -10.71 -10.26
C VAL A 154 20.46 -11.45 -10.66
N THR A 155 21.64 -10.94 -10.28
CA THR A 155 22.92 -11.55 -10.63
C THR A 155 23.12 -12.91 -9.96
N GLU A 156 22.73 -13.04 -8.71
CA GLU A 156 22.73 -14.32 -7.97
C GLU A 156 21.61 -15.27 -8.41
N GLY A 157 20.70 -14.83 -9.29
CA GLY A 157 19.61 -15.66 -9.81
C GLY A 157 18.52 -15.99 -8.80
N VAL A 158 18.42 -15.24 -7.68
CA VAL A 158 17.39 -15.46 -6.66
C VAL A 158 16.07 -14.74 -6.99
N ILE A 159 16.12 -13.78 -7.92
CA ILE A 159 14.95 -13.22 -8.62
C ILE A 159 15.28 -13.11 -10.12
N SER A 160 14.24 -13.06 -10.96
CA SER A 160 14.40 -12.80 -12.39
C SER A 160 14.45 -11.30 -12.70
N LYS A 161 15.02 -10.94 -13.86
CA LYS A 161 15.01 -9.54 -14.30
C LYS A 161 13.59 -8.99 -14.47
N SER A 162 12.64 -9.83 -14.89
CA SER A 162 11.23 -9.46 -15.05
C SER A 162 10.51 -9.21 -13.72
N ASP A 163 11.05 -9.69 -12.58
CA ASP A 163 10.46 -9.39 -11.27
C ASP A 163 10.63 -7.91 -10.89
N LEU A 164 11.59 -7.22 -11.51
CA LEU A 164 11.73 -5.76 -11.35
C LEU A 164 10.58 -4.96 -12.02
N ASP A 165 9.80 -5.59 -12.89
CA ASP A 165 8.63 -4.99 -13.52
C ASP A 165 7.35 -5.15 -12.67
N LEU A 166 7.46 -5.74 -11.47
CA LEU A 166 6.36 -5.88 -10.53
C LEU A 166 5.96 -4.57 -9.86
N PHE A 167 6.85 -3.60 -9.84
CA PHE A 167 6.63 -2.29 -9.24
C PHE A 167 7.12 -1.15 -10.14
N ILE A 168 6.61 0.05 -9.87
CA ILE A 168 7.07 1.29 -10.50
C ILE A 168 7.48 2.29 -9.43
N VAL A 169 8.36 3.24 -9.79
CA VAL A 169 8.83 4.30 -8.88
C VAL A 169 8.33 5.63 -9.39
N LEU A 170 7.67 6.39 -8.53
CA LEU A 170 7.09 7.69 -8.85
C LEU A 170 7.40 8.72 -7.75
N ASP A 171 7.51 10.00 -8.13
CA ASP A 171 7.82 11.07 -7.19
C ASP A 171 6.63 12.02 -6.95
N LYS A 172 5.68 12.09 -7.89
CA LYS A 172 4.57 13.04 -7.82
C LYS A 172 3.25 12.35 -7.49
N PRO A 173 2.44 12.92 -6.59
CA PRO A 173 1.11 12.40 -6.25
C PRO A 173 0.20 12.20 -7.47
N GLN A 174 0.22 13.12 -8.45
CA GLN A 174 -0.59 13.00 -9.66
C GLN A 174 -0.22 11.77 -10.48
N ASP A 175 1.08 11.48 -10.62
CA ASP A 175 1.56 10.33 -11.38
C ASP A 175 1.08 9.01 -10.78
N VAL A 176 0.89 8.94 -9.44
CA VAL A 176 0.32 7.78 -8.74
C VAL A 176 -1.12 7.54 -9.20
N LEU A 177 -1.92 8.59 -9.17
CA LEU A 177 -3.32 8.52 -9.59
C LEU A 177 -3.46 8.10 -11.05
N ASP A 178 -2.67 8.72 -11.93
CA ASP A 178 -2.64 8.44 -13.36
C ASP A 178 -2.20 7.00 -13.64
N ALA A 179 -1.21 6.48 -12.91
CA ALA A 179 -0.74 5.09 -13.04
C ALA A 179 -1.83 4.09 -12.64
N ILE A 180 -2.57 4.36 -11.56
CA ILE A 180 -3.68 3.50 -11.11
C ILE A 180 -4.79 3.50 -12.15
N PHE A 181 -5.25 4.66 -12.62
CA PHE A 181 -6.30 4.73 -13.63
C PHE A 181 -5.90 4.07 -14.94
N ARG A 182 -4.67 4.32 -15.43
CA ARG A 182 -4.14 3.69 -16.64
C ARG A 182 -4.12 2.16 -16.55
N TYR A 183 -3.76 1.61 -15.38
CA TYR A 183 -3.75 0.16 -15.19
C TYR A 183 -5.15 -0.44 -15.29
N TYR A 184 -6.16 0.27 -14.80
CA TYR A 184 -7.55 -0.20 -14.81
C TYR A 184 -8.34 0.24 -16.03
N GLU A 185 -7.74 1.01 -16.95
CA GLU A 185 -8.38 1.42 -18.19
C GLU A 185 -8.79 0.19 -19.00
N GLY A 186 -10.08 0.09 -19.29
CA GLY A 186 -10.68 -1.01 -20.06
C GLY A 186 -10.93 -2.33 -19.31
N ARG A 187 -10.48 -2.49 -18.04
CA ARG A 187 -10.70 -3.75 -17.27
C ARG A 187 -11.57 -3.62 -16.04
N GLY A 188 -11.79 -2.42 -15.54
CA GLY A 188 -12.47 -2.17 -14.27
C GLY A 188 -11.62 -2.53 -13.03
N PHE A 189 -12.10 -2.12 -11.85
CA PHE A 189 -11.37 -2.29 -10.58
C PHE A 189 -11.61 -3.63 -9.88
N GLY A 190 -12.67 -4.33 -10.25
CA GLY A 190 -13.00 -5.64 -9.67
C GLY A 190 -12.02 -6.73 -10.10
N PRO A 191 -11.86 -7.79 -9.28
CA PRO A 191 -11.13 -8.98 -9.71
C PRO A 191 -11.90 -9.69 -10.84
N SER A 192 -11.18 -10.34 -11.75
CA SER A 192 -11.76 -11.31 -12.68
C SER A 192 -12.15 -12.59 -11.92
N ALA A 193 -12.95 -13.48 -12.54
CA ALA A 193 -13.31 -14.75 -11.91
C ALA A 193 -12.09 -15.59 -11.50
N GLU A 194 -11.03 -15.61 -12.32
CA GLU A 194 -9.76 -16.28 -12.00
C GLU A 194 -9.02 -15.59 -10.83
N GLU A 195 -9.07 -14.27 -10.76
CA GLU A 195 -8.48 -13.49 -9.66
C GLU A 195 -9.26 -13.66 -8.35
N GLU A 196 -10.58 -13.83 -8.41
CA GLU A 196 -11.42 -14.16 -7.25
C GLU A 196 -11.05 -15.53 -6.67
N GLU A 197 -10.85 -16.54 -7.51
CA GLU A 197 -10.41 -17.86 -7.09
C GLU A 197 -9.05 -17.80 -6.38
N LYS A 198 -8.11 -17.04 -6.90
CA LYS A 198 -6.81 -16.80 -6.23
C LYS A 198 -6.96 -16.13 -4.86
N GLN A 199 -7.89 -15.17 -4.73
CA GLN A 199 -8.17 -14.49 -3.45
C GLN A 199 -8.84 -15.38 -2.41
N LEU A 200 -9.57 -16.41 -2.83
CA LEU A 200 -10.17 -17.38 -1.91
C LEU A 200 -9.13 -18.37 -1.33
N ASN A 201 -8.00 -18.53 -2.01
CA ASN A 201 -6.91 -19.44 -1.65
C ASN A 201 -5.71 -18.74 -0.95
N LEU A 202 -5.88 -17.47 -0.55
CA LEU A 202 -4.95 -16.73 0.31
C LEU A 202 -5.19 -17.13 1.79
#